data_38c950feaf5b421f9ccaf2d46941755b
#
_entry.id   38c950feaf5b421f9ccaf2d46941755b
#
_cell.length_a   1.000
_cell.length_b   1.000
_cell.length_c   1.000
_cell.angle_alpha   90.00
_cell.angle_beta   90.00
_cell.angle_gamma   90.00
#
_symmetry.space_group_name_H-M   'P 1'
#
loop_
_entity.id
_entity.type
_entity.pdbx_description
1 polymer ?
#
loop_
_entity_poly.entity_id
_entity_poly.type
_entity_poly.pdbx_seq_one_letter_code
_entity_poly.pdbx_strand_id
1 'polypeptide(L)'
;MKRVLLKLSGEALAGDKKTGFDEATCIGVAEQVKKLVDDGIQVAIVTGGGNFWRGRTSETIDRTKADQIGMLATVMNCIYVSDIFRHVGMKTEVFTPFVCGAFTSLFSKDAAVEALESGKVIFFAGGTGHPYFSTDTGAVLRAIEIEADAMLLAKAIDGIYDSDPKVNPEAVKYDEISIQEVIDKKLAAVDLTASIMCLENKMPMLVFGLNEENSIVETMSGNFTGTKVTV
;
A
#
# COMPACT_ATOMS: atom_id res chain seq x y z
N MET A 1 -14.16 10.05 4.47
CA MET A 1 -13.05 10.10 3.49
C MET A 1 -13.62 9.85 2.11
N LYS A 2 -13.20 10.63 1.10
CA LYS A 2 -13.68 10.49 -0.29
C LYS A 2 -12.66 9.78 -1.18
N ARG A 3 -11.37 9.97 -0.92
CA ARG A 3 -10.26 9.41 -1.70
C ARG A 3 -9.21 8.83 -0.76
N VAL A 4 -8.83 7.58 -0.95
CA VAL A 4 -7.84 6.91 -0.12
C VAL A 4 -6.80 6.19 -0.98
N LEU A 5 -5.59 6.04 -0.43
CA LEU A 5 -4.58 5.16 -0.99
C LEU A 5 -4.39 3.94 -0.09
N LEU A 6 -4.70 2.76 -0.60
CA LEU A 6 -4.51 1.47 0.07
C LEU A 6 -3.15 0.88 -0.30
N LYS A 7 -2.30 0.66 0.68
CA LYS A 7 -1.03 -0.05 0.48
C LYS A 7 -1.16 -1.49 0.96
N LEU A 8 -0.90 -2.42 0.06
CA LEU A 8 -0.87 -3.87 0.29
C LEU A 8 0.57 -4.37 0.28
N SER A 9 0.95 -5.24 1.22
CA SER A 9 2.25 -5.90 1.11
C SER A 9 2.19 -6.99 0.03
N GLY A 10 3.27 -7.15 -0.75
CA GLY A 10 3.34 -8.26 -1.72
C GLY A 10 3.23 -9.62 -1.04
N GLU A 11 3.75 -9.75 0.17
CA GLU A 11 3.66 -10.98 0.97
C GLU A 11 2.22 -11.33 1.34
N ALA A 12 1.38 -10.34 1.63
CA ALA A 12 -0.04 -10.54 1.89
C ALA A 12 -0.75 -11.10 0.65
N LEU A 13 -0.36 -10.67 -0.56
CA LEU A 13 -0.93 -11.17 -1.82
C LEU A 13 -0.54 -12.64 -2.11
N ALA A 14 0.56 -13.12 -1.52
CA ALA A 14 1.00 -14.51 -1.65
C ALA A 14 0.28 -15.47 -0.68
N GLY A 15 -0.37 -14.95 0.36
CA GLY A 15 -1.00 -15.75 1.40
C GLY A 15 -0.02 -16.78 1.98
N ASP A 16 -0.47 -17.99 2.20
CA ASP A 16 0.34 -19.10 2.73
C ASP A 16 1.40 -19.63 1.74
N LYS A 17 1.31 -19.27 0.46
CA LYS A 17 2.26 -19.72 -0.58
C LYS A 17 3.65 -19.11 -0.44
N LYS A 18 3.79 -18.01 0.31
CA LYS A 18 5.02 -17.23 0.53
C LYS A 18 5.58 -16.55 -0.72
N THR A 19 5.27 -17.03 -1.91
CA THR A 19 5.72 -16.47 -3.19
C THR A 19 4.58 -16.51 -4.20
N GLY A 20 4.61 -15.62 -5.21
CA GLY A 20 3.57 -15.51 -6.22
C GLY A 20 2.28 -14.91 -5.67
N PHE A 21 1.15 -15.46 -6.06
CA PHE A 21 -0.19 -14.98 -5.69
C PHE A 21 -1.02 -16.08 -5.05
N ASP A 22 -1.77 -15.72 -4.03
CA ASP A 22 -2.92 -16.48 -3.58
C ASP A 22 -4.19 -15.83 -4.14
N GLU A 23 -4.85 -16.53 -5.05
CA GLU A 23 -5.99 -15.99 -5.80
C GLU A 23 -7.17 -15.68 -4.87
N ALA A 24 -7.43 -16.56 -3.90
CA ALA A 24 -8.53 -16.35 -2.95
C ALA A 24 -8.31 -15.09 -2.10
N THR A 25 -7.08 -14.87 -1.62
CA THR A 25 -6.70 -13.65 -0.90
C THR A 25 -6.87 -12.41 -1.77
N CYS A 26 -6.43 -12.46 -3.03
CA CYS A 26 -6.58 -11.34 -3.96
C CYS A 26 -8.04 -11.03 -4.27
N ILE A 27 -8.89 -12.04 -4.44
CA ILE A 27 -10.34 -11.88 -4.64
C ILE A 27 -10.98 -11.26 -3.38
N GLY A 28 -10.67 -11.77 -2.19
CA GLY A 28 -11.20 -11.22 -0.94
C GLY A 28 -10.86 -9.74 -0.72
N VAL A 29 -9.64 -9.32 -1.09
CA VAL A 29 -9.25 -7.90 -1.10
C VAL A 29 -10.08 -7.11 -2.13
N ALA A 30 -10.24 -7.65 -3.35
CA ALA A 30 -10.99 -6.99 -4.41
C ALA A 30 -12.47 -6.81 -4.04
N GLU A 31 -13.10 -7.81 -3.41
CA GLU A 31 -14.49 -7.73 -2.93
C GLU A 31 -14.68 -6.65 -1.85
N GLN A 32 -13.72 -6.52 -0.94
CA GLN A 32 -13.74 -5.46 0.07
C GLN A 32 -13.60 -4.07 -0.56
N VAL A 33 -12.64 -3.90 -1.46
CA VAL A 33 -12.45 -2.63 -2.17
C VAL A 33 -13.66 -2.30 -3.04
N LYS A 34 -14.30 -3.31 -3.64
CA LYS A 34 -15.54 -3.10 -4.42
C LYS A 34 -16.64 -2.47 -3.57
N LYS A 35 -16.83 -2.89 -2.32
CA LYS A 35 -17.80 -2.26 -1.41
C LYS A 35 -17.50 -0.77 -1.21
N LEU A 36 -16.23 -0.40 -1.04
CA LEU A 36 -15.84 1.02 -0.92
C LEU A 36 -16.14 1.82 -2.20
N VAL A 37 -15.86 1.23 -3.36
CA VAL A 37 -16.12 1.87 -4.66
C VAL A 37 -17.62 2.03 -4.91
N ASP A 38 -18.42 1.01 -4.56
CA ASP A 38 -19.88 1.05 -4.66
C ASP A 38 -20.49 2.14 -3.73
N ASP A 39 -19.82 2.43 -2.59
CA ASP A 39 -20.15 3.53 -1.67
C ASP A 39 -19.60 4.90 -2.14
N GLY A 40 -19.02 4.97 -3.33
CA GLY A 40 -18.52 6.20 -3.95
C GLY A 40 -17.14 6.66 -3.47
N ILE A 41 -16.37 5.79 -2.80
CA ILE A 41 -15.00 6.08 -2.38
C ILE A 41 -14.04 5.84 -3.54
N GLN A 42 -13.17 6.79 -3.81
CA GLN A 42 -12.10 6.68 -4.79
C GLN A 42 -10.90 5.95 -4.17
N VAL A 43 -10.48 4.85 -4.76
CA VAL A 43 -9.42 4.00 -4.23
C VAL A 43 -8.23 3.92 -5.17
N ALA A 44 -7.06 4.32 -4.69
CA ALA A 44 -5.77 4.06 -5.31
C ALA A 44 -5.06 2.93 -4.55
N ILE A 45 -4.31 2.08 -5.23
CA ILE A 45 -3.63 0.93 -4.65
C ILE A 45 -2.14 0.96 -4.97
N VAL A 46 -1.31 0.68 -3.96
CA VAL A 46 0.11 0.39 -4.11
C VAL A 46 0.38 -1.01 -3.58
N THR A 47 1.10 -1.83 -4.33
CA THR A 47 1.53 -3.15 -3.87
C THR A 47 3.04 -3.19 -3.65
N GLY A 48 3.49 -3.86 -2.58
CA GLY A 48 4.91 -4.21 -2.43
C GLY A 48 5.31 -5.35 -3.37
N GLY A 49 6.62 -5.53 -3.60
CA GLY A 49 7.18 -6.60 -4.45
C GLY A 49 7.71 -7.82 -3.68
N GLY A 50 7.50 -7.89 -2.37
CA GLY A 50 8.15 -8.84 -1.47
C GLY A 50 7.79 -10.31 -1.70
N ASN A 51 6.71 -10.61 -2.42
CA ASN A 51 6.33 -11.95 -2.83
C ASN A 51 7.17 -12.52 -3.99
N PHE A 52 7.94 -11.69 -4.68
CA PHE A 52 8.84 -12.10 -5.77
C PHE A 52 10.30 -11.75 -5.49
N TRP A 53 10.56 -10.58 -4.87
CA TRP A 53 11.90 -10.08 -4.72
C TRP A 53 12.12 -9.30 -3.43
N ARG A 54 13.19 -9.67 -2.71
CA ARG A 54 13.69 -8.98 -1.51
C ARG A 54 15.12 -8.52 -1.73
N GLY A 55 15.29 -7.43 -2.48
CA GLY A 55 16.59 -6.94 -2.91
C GLY A 55 17.58 -6.62 -1.78
N ARG A 56 17.10 -6.24 -0.60
CA ARG A 56 17.95 -5.93 0.56
C ARG A 56 18.71 -7.14 1.13
N THR A 57 18.33 -8.36 0.75
CA THR A 57 18.97 -9.61 1.23
C THR A 57 19.96 -10.18 0.23
N SER A 58 20.16 -9.55 -0.93
CA SER A 58 21.14 -9.99 -1.92
C SER A 58 22.51 -9.37 -1.63
N GLU A 59 23.52 -10.20 -1.44
CA GLU A 59 24.91 -9.76 -1.20
C GLU A 59 25.72 -9.57 -2.50
N THR A 60 25.23 -10.11 -3.62
CA THR A 60 25.98 -10.18 -4.88
C THR A 60 25.51 -9.24 -5.96
N ILE A 61 24.30 -8.69 -5.85
CA ILE A 61 23.72 -7.79 -6.84
C ILE A 61 23.88 -6.34 -6.40
N ASP A 62 24.27 -5.47 -7.31
CA ASP A 62 24.29 -4.03 -7.09
C ASP A 62 22.94 -3.52 -6.58
N ARG A 63 22.96 -2.64 -5.59
CA ARG A 63 21.75 -2.12 -4.92
C ARG A 63 20.77 -1.47 -5.90
N THR A 64 21.26 -0.72 -6.88
CA THR A 64 20.43 -0.08 -7.91
C THR A 64 19.69 -1.12 -8.73
N LYS A 65 20.39 -2.22 -9.12
CA LYS A 65 19.80 -3.32 -9.88
C LYS A 65 18.78 -4.08 -9.05
N ALA A 66 19.08 -4.35 -7.77
CA ALA A 66 18.17 -5.00 -6.85
C ALA A 66 16.86 -4.21 -6.70
N ASP A 67 16.95 -2.89 -6.55
CA ASP A 67 15.79 -2.01 -6.44
C ASP A 67 14.99 -1.95 -7.75
N GLN A 68 15.65 -1.93 -8.92
CA GLN A 68 14.99 -2.01 -10.23
C GLN A 68 14.20 -3.31 -10.41
N ILE A 69 14.76 -4.45 -9.99
CA ILE A 69 14.04 -5.74 -9.98
C ILE A 69 12.81 -5.64 -9.06
N GLY A 70 12.96 -5.04 -7.89
CA GLY A 70 11.84 -4.81 -6.97
C GLY A 70 10.73 -3.94 -7.58
N MET A 71 11.08 -2.90 -8.34
CA MET A 71 10.11 -2.09 -9.08
C MET A 71 9.32 -2.95 -10.09
N LEU A 72 10.00 -3.79 -10.88
CA LEU A 72 9.36 -4.70 -11.84
C LEU A 72 8.47 -5.74 -11.13
N ALA A 73 8.86 -6.23 -9.95
CA ALA A 73 8.03 -7.10 -9.14
C ALA A 73 6.70 -6.42 -8.76
N THR A 74 6.71 -5.13 -8.42
CA THR A 74 5.47 -4.39 -8.17
C THR A 74 4.62 -4.20 -9.43
N VAL A 75 5.24 -4.08 -10.61
CA VAL A 75 4.51 -4.02 -11.89
C VAL A 75 3.76 -5.33 -12.14
N MET A 76 4.43 -6.47 -11.97
CA MET A 76 3.77 -7.79 -12.08
C MET A 76 2.59 -7.90 -11.11
N ASN A 77 2.78 -7.49 -9.85
CA ASN A 77 1.72 -7.50 -8.84
C ASN A 77 0.52 -6.65 -9.26
N CYS A 78 0.77 -5.41 -9.70
CA CYS A 78 -0.32 -4.51 -10.09
C CYS A 78 -1.06 -5.00 -11.33
N ILE A 79 -0.37 -5.60 -12.33
CA ILE A 79 -1.03 -6.19 -13.50
C ILE A 79 -1.97 -7.33 -13.06
N TYR A 80 -1.48 -8.26 -12.23
CA TYR A 80 -2.27 -9.38 -11.77
C TYR A 80 -3.48 -8.93 -10.92
N VAL A 81 -3.23 -8.13 -9.89
CA VAL A 81 -4.29 -7.71 -8.96
C VAL A 81 -5.32 -6.82 -9.66
N SER A 82 -4.90 -5.96 -10.58
CA SER A 82 -5.83 -5.13 -11.36
C SER A 82 -6.79 -5.96 -12.22
N ASP A 83 -6.32 -7.11 -12.73
CA ASP A 83 -7.18 -7.99 -13.51
C ASP A 83 -8.16 -8.78 -12.62
N ILE A 84 -7.75 -9.21 -11.44
CA ILE A 84 -8.66 -9.75 -10.40
C ILE A 84 -9.75 -8.73 -10.04
N PHE A 85 -9.41 -7.45 -9.92
CA PHE A 85 -10.39 -6.39 -9.66
C PHE A 85 -11.38 -6.22 -10.81
N ARG A 86 -10.92 -6.35 -12.07
CA ARG A 86 -11.81 -6.39 -13.25
C ARG A 86 -12.74 -7.60 -13.23
N HIS A 87 -12.22 -8.76 -12.82
CA HIS A 87 -13.02 -9.98 -12.69
C HIS A 87 -14.17 -9.79 -11.68
N VAL A 88 -13.95 -9.04 -10.60
CA VAL A 88 -14.98 -8.68 -9.60
C VAL A 88 -15.90 -7.55 -10.07
N GLY A 89 -15.70 -7.02 -11.28
CA GLY A 89 -16.58 -6.05 -11.93
C GLY A 89 -16.17 -4.58 -11.78
N MET A 90 -14.97 -4.28 -11.32
CA MET A 90 -14.44 -2.90 -11.26
C MET A 90 -13.71 -2.53 -12.55
N LYS A 91 -13.66 -1.24 -12.85
CA LYS A 91 -12.76 -0.69 -13.87
C LYS A 91 -11.43 -0.34 -13.21
N THR A 92 -10.32 -0.64 -13.87
CA THR A 92 -8.98 -0.42 -13.31
C THR A 92 -8.05 0.26 -14.30
N GLU A 93 -7.03 0.93 -13.78
CA GLU A 93 -5.91 1.45 -14.55
C GLU A 93 -4.61 1.30 -13.76
N VAL A 94 -3.51 0.97 -14.44
CA VAL A 94 -2.19 0.79 -13.81
C VAL A 94 -1.25 1.89 -14.30
N PHE A 95 -0.67 2.64 -13.37
CA PHE A 95 0.29 3.71 -13.64
C PHE A 95 1.70 3.33 -13.18
N THR A 96 2.70 3.68 -13.99
CA THR A 96 4.13 3.55 -13.65
C THR A 96 4.87 4.86 -13.86
N PRO A 97 5.92 5.15 -13.07
CA PRO A 97 6.73 6.36 -13.22
C PRO A 97 7.69 6.30 -14.42
N PHE A 98 7.74 5.19 -15.12
CA PHE A 98 8.54 4.95 -16.31
C PHE A 98 7.73 4.17 -17.35
N VAL A 99 8.15 4.25 -18.61
CA VAL A 99 7.46 3.52 -19.69
C VAL A 99 7.66 2.00 -19.53
N CYS A 100 6.56 1.27 -19.46
CA CYS A 100 6.55 -0.19 -19.36
C CYS A 100 5.75 -0.80 -20.54
N GLY A 101 6.16 -0.44 -21.74
CA GLY A 101 5.49 -0.87 -22.98
C GLY A 101 4.01 -0.46 -23.02
N ALA A 102 3.15 -1.38 -23.49
CA ALA A 102 1.71 -1.19 -23.54
C ALA A 102 0.98 -1.76 -22.31
N PHE A 103 1.72 -2.17 -21.26
CA PHE A 103 1.12 -2.84 -20.10
C PHE A 103 0.56 -1.86 -19.08
N THR A 104 1.11 -0.63 -19.03
CA THR A 104 0.75 0.39 -18.05
C THR A 104 0.73 1.77 -18.69
N SER A 105 0.00 2.68 -18.08
CA SER A 105 0.02 4.11 -18.43
C SER A 105 1.20 4.81 -17.73
N LEU A 106 1.82 5.77 -18.41
CA LEU A 106 2.80 6.62 -17.74
C LEU A 106 2.09 7.54 -16.74
N PHE A 107 2.61 7.58 -15.52
CA PHE A 107 2.00 8.39 -14.47
C PHE A 107 2.03 9.88 -14.77
N SER A 108 0.89 10.52 -14.62
CA SER A 108 0.76 11.95 -14.34
C SER A 108 -0.33 12.14 -13.29
N LYS A 109 -0.22 13.19 -12.48
CA LYS A 109 -1.24 13.52 -11.47
C LYS A 109 -2.61 13.67 -12.11
N ASP A 110 -2.71 14.45 -13.18
CA ASP A 110 -3.97 14.77 -13.82
C ASP A 110 -4.67 13.52 -14.37
N ALA A 111 -3.93 12.64 -15.07
CA ALA A 111 -4.48 11.39 -15.57
C ALA A 111 -4.93 10.44 -14.44
N ALA A 112 -4.17 10.37 -13.34
CA ALA A 112 -4.53 9.55 -12.19
C ALA A 112 -5.79 10.06 -11.48
N VAL A 113 -5.92 11.38 -11.31
CA VAL A 113 -7.09 12.00 -10.70
C VAL A 113 -8.32 11.83 -11.61
N GLU A 114 -8.20 12.04 -12.92
CA GLU A 114 -9.27 11.80 -13.89
C GLU A 114 -9.74 10.35 -13.88
N ALA A 115 -8.81 9.38 -13.80
CA ALA A 115 -9.15 7.98 -13.71
C ALA A 115 -9.96 7.67 -12.43
N LEU A 116 -9.54 8.20 -11.26
CA LEU A 116 -10.29 8.07 -10.01
C LEU A 116 -11.68 8.70 -10.08
N GLU A 117 -11.80 9.89 -10.65
CA GLU A 117 -13.06 10.60 -10.79
C GLU A 117 -14.02 9.93 -11.78
N SER A 118 -13.47 9.18 -12.74
CA SER A 118 -14.26 8.32 -13.65
C SER A 118 -14.71 6.99 -13.04
N GLY A 119 -14.45 6.77 -11.74
CA GLY A 119 -14.83 5.55 -11.01
C GLY A 119 -13.92 4.34 -11.27
N LYS A 120 -12.69 4.55 -11.73
CA LYS A 120 -11.69 3.49 -11.80
C LYS A 120 -10.97 3.34 -10.48
N VAL A 121 -10.62 2.11 -10.13
CA VAL A 121 -9.57 1.81 -9.14
C VAL A 121 -8.22 1.93 -9.85
N ILE A 122 -7.32 2.74 -9.33
CA ILE A 122 -6.00 2.90 -9.94
C ILE A 122 -4.92 2.17 -9.14
N PHE A 123 -3.93 1.66 -9.85
CA PHE A 123 -2.78 0.96 -9.27
C PHE A 123 -1.52 1.74 -9.60
N PHE A 124 -0.71 2.00 -8.58
CA PHE A 124 0.62 2.58 -8.76
C PHE A 124 1.69 1.51 -8.60
N ALA A 125 2.41 1.23 -9.66
CA ALA A 125 3.52 0.29 -9.71
C ALA A 125 4.85 1.01 -9.96
N GLY A 126 5.97 0.34 -9.69
CA GLY A 126 7.31 0.90 -9.92
C GLY A 126 7.79 1.89 -8.85
N GLY A 127 7.07 2.01 -7.73
CA GLY A 127 7.44 2.89 -6.62
C GLY A 127 7.59 4.35 -7.03
N THR A 128 8.70 4.98 -6.62
CA THR A 128 9.07 6.35 -7.05
C THR A 128 9.66 6.39 -8.46
N GLY A 129 10.02 5.26 -9.05
CA GLY A 129 10.81 5.17 -10.28
C GLY A 129 12.33 5.30 -10.06
N HIS A 130 12.76 5.51 -8.83
CA HIS A 130 14.16 5.68 -8.47
C HIS A 130 14.61 4.64 -7.44
N PRO A 131 15.85 4.11 -7.58
CA PRO A 131 16.47 3.27 -6.56
C PRO A 131 16.59 3.99 -5.22
N TYR A 132 16.87 3.23 -4.17
CA TYR A 132 17.05 3.68 -2.78
C TYR A 132 15.80 4.12 -2.04
N PHE A 133 14.66 4.29 -2.70
CA PHE A 133 13.38 4.55 -2.07
C PHE A 133 12.58 3.26 -1.85
N SER A 134 11.91 3.18 -0.73
CA SER A 134 11.03 2.06 -0.42
C SER A 134 9.69 2.18 -1.14
N THR A 135 8.90 1.09 -1.12
CA THR A 135 7.50 1.12 -1.57
C THR A 135 6.65 2.03 -0.67
N ASP A 136 6.97 2.14 0.64
CA ASP A 136 6.24 3.02 1.56
C ASP A 136 6.44 4.49 1.17
N THR A 137 7.69 4.90 0.89
CA THR A 137 7.98 6.25 0.36
C THR A 137 7.23 6.52 -0.95
N GLY A 138 7.23 5.55 -1.88
CA GLY A 138 6.47 5.67 -3.13
C GLY A 138 4.96 5.81 -2.89
N ALA A 139 4.39 5.07 -1.94
CA ALA A 139 2.98 5.13 -1.59
C ALA A 139 2.59 6.51 -1.02
N VAL A 140 3.39 7.04 -0.07
CA VAL A 140 3.15 8.38 0.48
C VAL A 140 3.22 9.45 -0.61
N LEU A 141 4.24 9.38 -1.49
CA LEU A 141 4.35 10.32 -2.61
C LEU A 141 3.08 10.32 -3.47
N ARG A 142 2.61 9.13 -3.88
CA ARG A 142 1.39 9.01 -4.69
C ARG A 142 0.14 9.46 -3.95
N ALA A 143 0.02 9.17 -2.65
CA ALA A 143 -1.10 9.64 -1.84
C ALA A 143 -1.20 11.17 -1.80
N ILE A 144 -0.06 11.85 -1.63
CA ILE A 144 0.02 13.31 -1.63
C ILE A 144 -0.33 13.86 -3.02
N GLU A 145 0.25 13.31 -4.10
CA GLU A 145 0.02 13.78 -5.47
C GLU A 145 -1.44 13.68 -5.90
N ILE A 146 -2.13 12.60 -5.53
CA ILE A 146 -3.56 12.44 -5.85
C ILE A 146 -4.49 13.09 -4.83
N GLU A 147 -3.97 13.80 -3.84
CA GLU A 147 -4.76 14.46 -2.79
C GLU A 147 -5.66 13.48 -2.04
N ALA A 148 -5.09 12.35 -1.60
CA ALA A 148 -5.80 11.37 -0.78
C ALA A 148 -6.09 11.93 0.62
N ASP A 149 -7.25 11.61 1.18
CA ASP A 149 -7.64 12.01 2.53
C ASP A 149 -6.86 11.26 3.61
N ALA A 150 -6.43 10.01 3.31
CA ALA A 150 -5.64 9.17 4.18
C ALA A 150 -4.96 8.02 3.43
N MET A 151 -3.94 7.47 4.06
CA MET A 151 -3.34 6.19 3.66
C MET A 151 -3.87 5.05 4.52
N LEU A 152 -4.25 3.96 3.87
CA LEU A 152 -4.65 2.70 4.48
C LEU A 152 -3.48 1.71 4.36
N LEU A 153 -2.85 1.35 5.48
CA LEU A 153 -1.69 0.46 5.51
C LEU A 153 -2.11 -0.92 6.00
N ALA A 154 -2.44 -1.81 5.06
CA ALA A 154 -2.76 -3.20 5.35
C ALA A 154 -1.48 -4.01 5.55
N LYS A 155 -1.24 -4.48 6.77
CA LYS A 155 -0.03 -5.20 7.18
C LYS A 155 -0.35 -6.60 7.71
N ALA A 156 0.70 -7.38 7.95
CA ALA A 156 0.60 -8.68 8.63
C ALA A 156 0.39 -8.54 10.15
N ILE A 157 0.70 -7.37 10.73
CA ILE A 157 0.48 -7.00 12.13
C ILE A 157 -0.65 -5.98 12.17
N ASP A 158 -1.54 -6.10 13.11
CA ASP A 158 -2.79 -5.39 13.23
C ASP A 158 -2.69 -3.92 13.71
N GLY A 159 -1.49 -3.39 13.85
CA GLY A 159 -1.28 -2.00 14.27
C GLY A 159 0.17 -1.65 14.52
N ILE A 160 0.40 -0.53 15.22
CA ILE A 160 1.71 -0.10 15.69
C ILE A 160 1.82 -0.41 17.18
N TYR A 161 2.94 -0.99 17.56
CA TYR A 161 3.26 -1.40 18.93
C TYR A 161 4.48 -0.62 19.43
N ASP A 162 4.62 -0.52 20.75
CA ASP A 162 5.80 0.06 21.40
C ASP A 162 7.07 -0.78 21.22
N SER A 163 6.90 -2.07 20.93
CA SER A 163 7.96 -3.02 20.66
C SER A 163 7.45 -4.13 19.72
N ASP A 164 8.32 -4.98 19.17
CA ASP A 164 7.89 -6.06 18.27
C ASP A 164 7.09 -7.13 19.03
N PRO A 165 5.78 -7.30 18.77
CA PRO A 165 4.94 -8.28 19.49
C PRO A 165 5.35 -9.74 19.23
N LYS A 166 6.13 -10.02 18.18
CA LYS A 166 6.68 -11.36 17.93
C LYS A 166 7.84 -11.71 18.85
N VAL A 167 8.51 -10.70 19.38
CA VAL A 167 9.67 -10.84 20.28
C VAL A 167 9.26 -10.57 21.72
N ASN A 168 8.41 -9.58 21.93
CA ASN A 168 7.92 -9.18 23.25
C ASN A 168 6.39 -9.42 23.34
N PRO A 169 5.93 -10.48 24.04
CA PRO A 169 4.50 -10.75 24.24
C PRO A 169 3.76 -9.66 25.02
N GLU A 170 4.47 -8.82 25.78
CA GLU A 170 3.93 -7.71 26.57
C GLU A 170 3.87 -6.40 25.75
N ALA A 171 4.16 -6.45 24.44
CA ALA A 171 4.10 -5.27 23.57
C ALA A 171 2.70 -4.66 23.57
N VAL A 172 2.62 -3.36 23.76
CA VAL A 172 1.37 -2.61 23.82
C VAL A 172 1.09 -1.96 22.47
N LYS A 173 -0.09 -2.23 21.93
CA LYS A 173 -0.58 -1.59 20.70
C LYS A 173 -1.08 -0.19 21.01
N TYR A 174 -0.77 0.75 20.13
CA TYR A 174 -1.35 2.09 20.15
C TYR A 174 -2.68 2.10 19.39
N ASP A 175 -3.74 2.61 20.01
CA ASP A 175 -4.98 2.92 19.29
C ASP A 175 -4.82 4.17 18.42
N GLU A 176 -4.16 5.20 18.96
CA GLU A 176 -3.80 6.43 18.25
C GLU A 176 -2.40 6.87 18.66
N ILE A 177 -1.62 7.38 17.71
CA ILE A 177 -0.27 7.90 17.92
C ILE A 177 0.02 9.01 16.91
N SER A 178 0.77 10.03 17.29
CA SER A 178 1.21 11.06 16.34
C SER A 178 2.36 10.54 15.46
N ILE A 179 2.44 11.03 14.22
CA ILE A 179 3.56 10.68 13.33
C ILE A 179 4.91 11.16 13.92
N GLN A 180 4.90 12.26 14.68
CA GLN A 180 6.10 12.74 15.38
C GLN A 180 6.58 11.72 16.41
N GLU A 181 5.67 11.14 17.21
CA GLU A 181 6.04 10.09 18.16
C GLU A 181 6.51 8.80 17.47
N VAL A 182 5.92 8.44 16.33
CA VAL A 182 6.41 7.31 15.51
C VAL A 182 7.86 7.52 15.09
N ILE A 183 8.22 8.75 14.68
CA ILE A 183 9.58 9.12 14.30
C ILE A 183 10.51 9.11 15.53
N ASP A 184 10.13 9.76 16.61
CA ASP A 184 10.96 9.93 17.82
C ASP A 184 11.25 8.59 18.50
N LYS A 185 10.24 7.72 18.56
CA LYS A 185 10.34 6.37 19.14
C LYS A 185 10.90 5.34 18.15
N LYS A 186 11.15 5.72 16.88
CA LYS A 186 11.64 4.84 15.80
C LYS A 186 10.76 3.60 15.59
N LEU A 187 9.44 3.76 15.68
CA LEU A 187 8.49 2.67 15.52
C LEU A 187 8.37 2.23 14.04
N ALA A 188 8.16 0.95 13.82
CA ALA A 188 8.15 0.34 12.50
C ALA A 188 6.78 0.47 11.77
N ALA A 189 6.24 1.69 11.67
CA ALA A 189 5.03 1.94 10.90
C ALA A 189 5.31 1.93 9.39
N VAL A 190 6.15 2.86 8.96
CA VAL A 190 6.72 3.01 7.61
C VAL A 190 8.18 3.42 7.75
N ASP A 191 8.94 3.50 6.66
CA ASP A 191 10.32 4.00 6.76
C ASP A 191 10.38 5.49 7.11
N LEU A 192 11.57 5.95 7.54
CA LEU A 192 11.76 7.30 8.02
C LEU A 192 11.44 8.37 6.96
N THR A 193 11.81 8.14 5.70
CA THR A 193 11.52 9.07 4.60
C THR A 193 10.02 9.23 4.40
N ALA A 194 9.28 8.12 4.40
CA ALA A 194 7.83 8.11 4.32
C ALA A 194 7.20 8.83 5.52
N SER A 195 7.72 8.60 6.75
CA SER A 195 7.21 9.25 7.96
C SER A 195 7.39 10.78 7.91
N ILE A 196 8.55 11.26 7.47
CA ILE A 196 8.82 12.69 7.32
C ILE A 196 7.90 13.31 6.26
N MET A 197 7.71 12.65 5.12
CA MET A 197 6.78 13.12 4.09
C MET A 197 5.33 13.20 4.59
N CYS A 198 4.88 12.24 5.40
CA CYS A 198 3.56 12.30 6.02
C CYS A 198 3.44 13.49 6.98
N LEU A 199 4.46 13.72 7.81
CA LEU A 199 4.48 14.87 8.75
C LEU A 199 4.39 16.20 8.02
N GLU A 200 5.25 16.42 7.03
CA GLU A 200 5.33 17.67 6.27
C GLU A 200 4.06 17.97 5.46
N ASN A 201 3.44 16.94 4.91
CA ASN A 201 2.26 17.07 4.04
C ASN A 201 0.94 16.77 4.76
N LYS A 202 0.97 16.57 6.06
CA LYS A 202 -0.21 16.30 6.91
C LYS A 202 -1.04 15.11 6.40
N MET A 203 -0.37 14.02 5.99
CA MET A 203 -0.99 12.80 5.48
C MET A 203 -1.24 11.81 6.64
N PRO A 204 -2.48 11.62 7.09
CA PRO A 204 -2.79 10.66 8.14
C PRO A 204 -2.73 9.23 7.61
N MET A 205 -2.46 8.27 8.51
CA MET A 205 -2.41 6.86 8.17
C MET A 205 -3.29 6.04 9.11
N LEU A 206 -3.94 5.01 8.56
CA LEU A 206 -4.64 3.97 9.31
C LEU A 206 -3.90 2.65 9.09
N VAL A 207 -3.33 2.09 10.15
CA VAL A 207 -2.53 0.86 10.11
C VAL A 207 -3.34 -0.28 10.69
N PHE A 208 -3.55 -1.36 9.94
CA PHE A 208 -4.40 -2.49 10.34
C PHE A 208 -3.93 -3.83 9.78
N GLY A 209 -4.44 -4.91 10.36
CA GLY A 209 -4.18 -6.27 9.91
C GLY A 209 -5.02 -6.65 8.69
N LEU A 210 -4.38 -7.10 7.60
CA LEU A 210 -5.11 -7.52 6.40
C LEU A 210 -5.88 -8.84 6.60
N ASN A 211 -5.41 -9.70 7.50
CA ASN A 211 -5.97 -11.04 7.71
C ASN A 211 -7.27 -11.05 8.54
N GLU A 212 -7.67 -9.93 9.09
CA GLU A 212 -8.94 -9.80 9.80
C GLU A 212 -10.09 -9.74 8.80
N GLU A 213 -11.23 -10.35 9.17
CA GLU A 213 -12.40 -10.38 8.30
C GLU A 213 -12.89 -8.96 8.00
N ASN A 214 -13.13 -8.65 6.73
CA ASN A 214 -13.57 -7.33 6.26
C ASN A 214 -12.71 -6.15 6.73
N SER A 215 -11.43 -6.37 7.05
CA SER A 215 -10.52 -5.39 7.65
C SER A 215 -10.47 -4.03 6.92
N ILE A 216 -10.53 -4.02 5.59
CA ILE A 216 -10.53 -2.80 4.79
C ILE A 216 -11.84 -2.04 4.96
N VAL A 217 -12.97 -2.75 4.93
CA VAL A 217 -14.31 -2.15 5.08
C VAL A 217 -14.48 -1.62 6.50
N GLU A 218 -14.13 -2.41 7.53
CA GLU A 218 -14.23 -2.01 8.94
C GLU A 218 -13.35 -0.79 9.24
N THR A 219 -12.14 -0.72 8.66
CA THR A 219 -11.28 0.45 8.77
C THR A 219 -11.95 1.71 8.22
N MET A 220 -12.69 1.60 7.12
CA MET A 220 -13.36 2.75 6.51
C MET A 220 -14.69 3.11 7.18
N SER A 221 -15.36 2.15 7.79
CA SER A 221 -16.64 2.37 8.51
C SER A 221 -16.47 2.98 9.90
N GLY A 222 -15.24 2.99 10.44
CA GLY A 222 -14.94 3.47 11.79
C GLY A 222 -14.95 2.40 12.87
N ASN A 223 -15.21 1.14 12.53
CA ASN A 223 -15.10 -0.03 13.43
C ASN A 223 -13.64 -0.56 13.46
N PHE A 224 -12.73 0.32 13.39
CA PHE A 224 -11.33 0.10 13.18
C PHE A 224 -10.61 -0.38 14.45
N THR A 225 -9.90 -1.49 14.36
CA THR A 225 -9.17 -2.11 15.47
C THR A 225 -7.64 -1.87 15.41
N GLY A 226 -7.16 -1.20 14.39
CA GLY A 226 -5.75 -0.90 14.17
C GLY A 226 -5.24 0.34 14.89
N THR A 227 -4.16 0.93 14.38
CA THR A 227 -3.57 2.17 14.90
C THR A 227 -3.84 3.34 13.97
N LYS A 228 -4.46 4.41 14.47
CA LYS A 228 -4.59 5.69 13.78
C LYS A 228 -3.32 6.53 14.01
N VAL A 229 -2.64 6.87 12.91
CA VAL A 229 -1.49 7.79 12.95
C VAL A 229 -1.95 9.17 12.54
N THR A 230 -1.89 10.11 13.48
CA THR A 230 -2.27 11.51 13.29
C THR A 230 -1.07 12.39 12.93
N VAL A 231 -1.32 13.55 12.33
CA VAL A 231 -0.31 14.54 11.89
C VAL A 231 -0.60 15.91 12.44
#